data_1a85498f53062dd53d20a668d1f18c43
#
_entry.id   1a85498f53062dd53d20a668d1f18c43
#
_cell.length_a   1.000
_cell.length_b   1.000
_cell.length_c   1.000
_cell.angle_alpha   90.00
_cell.angle_beta   90.00
_cell.angle_gamma   90.00
#
_symmetry.space_group_name_H-M   'P 1'
#
loop_
_entity.id
_entity.type
_entity.pdbx_description
1 polymer ?
#
loop_
_entity_poly.entity_id
_entity_poly.type
_entity_poly.pdbx_seq_one_letter_code
_entity_poly.pdbx_strand_id
1 'polypeptide(L)'
;MQLDYQYEDHAFIVSSVGSEDVGALATIQMSHRARSDGSYAAPARYSQAYQLAMLIPSDDRSDSACQMIAQLVAQRDRCLHSSAAVHVKEEGYFKFQSQAGRTMEEAISLMIHDRTGLGKTRSVLNGLQSLCPPHLIVCPKIAKDVWRDEIHEVDESFKVLTIEGDSATRRDLLAPDKLNTHDFVIINYDVLKSHTAYSRWTNQKTVEGKWRWPEQLEMRELNMVDWQSVTFDEAHRIKDPTSIRTRCAWMLANNAKHRYALTATPITQNPLDLWAQCRTIWPDEFQSMNVFRDRFLSWHPNPHGGVIINGWTPTGKAEFEACFGWRMIQRDYKDQIIVNELKDFPDELPARIVHVKLAPEQRKAYNTMVESWFAEDEDGSNFTIADQILEMVIRCRQMANGALVVNGSGEVVGVRAPSTKLNALAEIVGDASCPVVIYTEHEKLHPMIISKMESMDLRVGVLSGKIPDEMRTAWIKDFQEDRLDVLVCTTGAASESVTLTNAGLLIFFQESWSLLQMTQARGRVRRIGSESSVPTIVLRAEDTVEMRVADRLSSKAAFLDEFLGHEDKLRDLLKGVVDE
;
A
#
# COMPACT_ATOMS: atom_id res chain seq x y z
N MET A 1 -41.86 -1.94 0.30
CA MET A 1 -40.93 -3.07 0.17
C MET A 1 -41.10 -4.01 1.35
N GLN A 2 -40.99 -5.31 1.14
CA GLN A 2 -40.98 -6.32 2.21
C GLN A 2 -39.64 -7.04 2.22
N LEU A 3 -39.11 -7.35 3.40
CA LEU A 3 -37.84 -8.01 3.59
C LEU A 3 -38.02 -9.41 4.18
N ASP A 4 -37.46 -10.39 3.54
CA ASP A 4 -37.37 -11.78 4.00
C ASP A 4 -35.93 -12.30 3.98
N TYR A 5 -35.68 -13.45 4.64
CA TYR A 5 -34.40 -14.13 4.59
C TYR A 5 -34.59 -15.59 4.17
N GLN A 6 -33.85 -16.00 3.13
CA GLN A 6 -33.85 -17.38 2.64
C GLN A 6 -32.60 -18.12 3.10
N TYR A 7 -32.79 -19.19 3.87
CA TYR A 7 -31.71 -20.00 4.44
C TYR A 7 -30.91 -20.77 3.36
N GLU A 8 -31.58 -21.28 2.32
CA GLU A 8 -30.95 -22.06 1.26
C GLU A 8 -29.93 -21.25 0.47
N ASP A 9 -30.27 -20.00 0.14
CA ASP A 9 -29.42 -19.09 -0.62
C ASP A 9 -28.49 -18.24 0.27
N HIS A 10 -28.68 -18.29 1.58
CA HIS A 10 -28.05 -17.39 2.55
C HIS A 10 -28.14 -15.91 2.14
N ALA A 11 -29.34 -15.48 1.79
CA ALA A 11 -29.58 -14.16 1.21
C ALA A 11 -30.83 -13.47 1.79
N PHE A 12 -30.75 -12.14 1.87
CA PHE A 12 -31.93 -11.30 2.06
C PHE A 12 -32.67 -11.15 0.74
N ILE A 13 -34.00 -11.27 0.78
CA ILE A 13 -34.88 -11.13 -0.36
C ILE A 13 -35.79 -9.94 -0.14
N VAL A 14 -35.79 -9.00 -1.07
CA VAL A 14 -36.69 -7.84 -1.05
C VAL A 14 -37.75 -8.02 -2.12
N SER A 15 -39.00 -8.06 -1.71
CA SER A 15 -40.18 -8.18 -2.56
C SER A 15 -41.03 -6.90 -2.49
N SER A 16 -42.08 -6.84 -3.32
CA SER A 16 -42.99 -5.67 -3.36
C SER A 16 -42.29 -4.35 -3.64
N VAL A 17 -41.34 -4.38 -4.60
CA VAL A 17 -40.47 -3.23 -4.93
C VAL A 17 -41.18 -2.34 -5.96
N GLY A 18 -41.42 -1.07 -5.59
CA GLY A 18 -41.89 -0.04 -6.52
C GLY A 18 -40.77 0.43 -7.46
N SER A 19 -41.13 1.01 -8.59
CA SER A 19 -40.15 1.55 -9.56
C SER A 19 -39.26 2.64 -8.97
N GLU A 20 -39.74 3.37 -7.97
CA GLU A 20 -39.01 4.39 -7.22
C GLU A 20 -37.96 3.80 -6.26
N ASP A 21 -38.15 2.56 -5.81
CA ASP A 21 -37.27 1.89 -4.85
C ASP A 21 -36.08 1.20 -5.49
N VAL A 22 -36.15 0.93 -6.80
CA VAL A 22 -35.09 0.18 -7.54
C VAL A 22 -33.75 0.89 -7.45
N GLY A 23 -33.72 2.22 -7.50
CA GLY A 23 -32.52 3.02 -7.35
C GLY A 23 -31.86 2.86 -5.97
N ALA A 24 -32.67 2.85 -4.90
CA ALA A 24 -32.19 2.64 -3.54
C ALA A 24 -31.60 1.23 -3.35
N LEU A 25 -32.24 0.20 -3.89
CA LEU A 25 -31.75 -1.19 -3.84
C LEU A 25 -30.45 -1.38 -4.62
N ALA A 26 -30.26 -0.68 -5.75
CA ALA A 26 -29.03 -0.72 -6.51
C ALA A 26 -27.80 -0.23 -5.70
N THR A 27 -28.00 0.74 -4.78
CA THR A 27 -26.93 1.24 -3.91
C THR A 27 -26.54 0.24 -2.81
N ILE A 28 -27.41 -0.73 -2.50
CA ILE A 28 -27.17 -1.78 -1.48
C ILE A 28 -26.41 -2.99 -2.06
N GLN A 29 -25.97 -2.92 -3.32
CA GLN A 29 -25.31 -4.03 -4.02
C GLN A 29 -26.16 -5.30 -4.10
N MET A 30 -27.45 -5.14 -4.27
CA MET A 30 -28.36 -6.23 -4.58
C MET A 30 -28.19 -6.70 -6.04
N SER A 31 -28.74 -7.87 -6.39
CA SER A 31 -28.73 -8.33 -7.76
C SER A 31 -29.31 -7.25 -8.69
N HIS A 32 -28.58 -6.87 -9.75
CA HIS A 32 -29.02 -5.83 -10.69
C HIS A 32 -30.28 -6.23 -11.52
N ARG A 33 -30.72 -7.47 -11.39
CA ARG A 33 -31.90 -7.99 -12.06
C ARG A 33 -32.86 -8.56 -11.03
N ALA A 34 -34.12 -8.19 -11.16
CA ALA A 34 -35.16 -8.88 -10.43
C ALA A 34 -35.12 -10.37 -10.74
N ARG A 35 -35.40 -11.21 -9.76
CA ARG A 35 -35.68 -12.64 -9.96
C ARG A 35 -36.92 -12.82 -10.82
N SER A 36 -37.20 -14.05 -11.25
CA SER A 36 -38.37 -14.37 -12.03
C SER A 36 -39.70 -14.01 -11.36
N ASP A 37 -39.72 -13.92 -10.05
CA ASP A 37 -40.86 -13.50 -9.21
C ASP A 37 -40.89 -11.98 -8.94
N GLY A 38 -39.99 -11.19 -9.51
CA GLY A 38 -39.90 -9.75 -9.33
C GLY A 38 -39.16 -9.30 -8.03
N SER A 39 -38.64 -10.25 -7.23
CA SER A 39 -37.86 -9.94 -6.04
C SER A 39 -36.39 -9.64 -6.35
N TYR A 40 -35.68 -9.04 -5.40
CA TYR A 40 -34.24 -8.77 -5.45
C TYR A 40 -33.52 -9.50 -4.31
N ALA A 41 -32.31 -9.98 -4.55
CA ALA A 41 -31.51 -10.71 -3.57
C ALA A 41 -30.22 -9.98 -3.22
N ALA A 42 -29.86 -9.97 -1.93
CA ALA A 42 -28.58 -9.51 -1.42
C ALA A 42 -27.96 -10.58 -0.50
N PRO A 43 -26.62 -10.78 -0.53
CA PRO A 43 -25.96 -11.66 0.44
C PRO A 43 -26.29 -11.25 1.88
N ALA A 44 -26.43 -12.24 2.77
CA ALA A 44 -26.67 -11.98 4.18
C ALA A 44 -25.33 -11.58 4.87
N ARG A 45 -24.97 -10.32 4.74
CA ARG A 45 -23.80 -9.69 5.37
C ARG A 45 -24.25 -8.51 6.22
N TYR A 46 -23.46 -8.14 7.21
CA TYR A 46 -23.79 -7.04 8.12
C TYR A 46 -24.05 -5.71 7.38
N SER A 47 -23.26 -5.39 6.36
CA SER A 47 -23.44 -4.16 5.58
C SER A 47 -24.78 -4.11 4.85
N GLN A 48 -25.23 -5.21 4.25
CA GLN A 48 -26.55 -5.31 3.63
C GLN A 48 -27.67 -5.29 4.67
N ALA A 49 -27.50 -6.03 5.78
CA ALA A 49 -28.44 -6.02 6.90
C ALA A 49 -28.63 -4.60 7.48
N TYR A 50 -27.54 -3.88 7.69
CA TYR A 50 -27.57 -2.50 8.19
C TYR A 50 -28.37 -1.59 7.25
N GLN A 51 -28.10 -1.63 5.96
CA GLN A 51 -28.73 -0.77 4.96
C GLN A 51 -30.20 -1.13 4.74
N LEU A 52 -30.50 -2.42 4.65
CA LEU A 52 -31.89 -2.89 4.52
C LEU A 52 -32.71 -2.54 5.75
N ALA A 53 -32.09 -2.59 6.94
CA ALA A 53 -32.74 -2.20 8.17
C ALA A 53 -33.01 -0.68 8.25
N MET A 54 -32.20 0.16 7.60
CA MET A 54 -32.45 1.60 7.49
C MET A 54 -33.53 1.93 6.45
N LEU A 55 -33.63 1.12 5.39
CA LEU A 55 -34.54 1.36 4.26
C LEU A 55 -35.94 0.78 4.49
N ILE A 56 -36.05 -0.39 5.13
CA ILE A 56 -37.30 -1.15 5.28
C ILE A 56 -37.73 -1.12 6.75
N PRO A 57 -38.93 -0.60 7.07
CA PRO A 57 -39.47 -0.57 8.45
C PRO A 57 -39.53 -1.99 9.07
N SER A 58 -39.51 -2.04 10.42
CA SER A 58 -39.54 -3.32 11.15
C SER A 58 -40.78 -4.16 10.84
N ASP A 59 -41.92 -3.51 10.67
CA ASP A 59 -43.21 -4.16 10.42
C ASP A 59 -43.31 -4.82 9.04
N ASP A 60 -42.41 -4.44 8.13
CA ASP A 60 -42.30 -5.00 6.77
C ASP A 60 -41.19 -6.08 6.65
N ARG A 61 -40.62 -6.56 7.77
CA ARG A 61 -39.59 -7.60 7.83
C ARG A 61 -40.17 -8.90 8.36
N SER A 62 -39.82 -10.02 7.71
CA SER A 62 -40.16 -11.34 8.24
C SER A 62 -39.38 -11.65 9.54
N ASP A 63 -39.89 -12.58 10.33
CA ASP A 63 -39.18 -13.07 11.55
C ASP A 63 -37.80 -13.61 11.22
N SER A 64 -37.64 -14.33 10.09
CA SER A 64 -36.36 -14.86 9.62
C SER A 64 -35.36 -13.74 9.27
N ALA A 65 -35.82 -12.68 8.62
CA ALA A 65 -35.01 -11.49 8.34
C ALA A 65 -34.58 -10.77 9.62
N CYS A 66 -35.51 -10.61 10.58
CA CYS A 66 -35.20 -10.01 11.88
C CYS A 66 -34.19 -10.84 12.67
N GLN A 67 -34.32 -12.16 12.68
CA GLN A 67 -33.36 -13.07 13.33
C GLN A 67 -31.98 -13.00 12.69
N MET A 68 -31.91 -13.01 11.34
CA MET A 68 -30.62 -12.91 10.64
C MET A 68 -29.94 -11.56 10.88
N ILE A 69 -30.70 -10.44 10.84
CA ILE A 69 -30.16 -9.11 11.21
C ILE A 69 -29.59 -9.13 12.63
N ALA A 70 -30.33 -9.69 13.60
CA ALA A 70 -29.88 -9.78 14.99
C ALA A 70 -28.60 -10.64 15.14
N GLN A 71 -28.47 -11.74 14.40
CA GLN A 71 -27.26 -12.56 14.39
C GLN A 71 -26.04 -11.79 13.83
N LEU A 72 -26.20 -11.05 12.74
CA LEU A 72 -25.14 -10.24 12.14
C LEU A 72 -24.71 -9.08 13.04
N VAL A 73 -25.68 -8.44 13.73
CA VAL A 73 -25.41 -7.41 14.74
C VAL A 73 -24.64 -8.04 15.92
N ALA A 74 -25.07 -9.19 16.41
CA ALA A 74 -24.38 -9.90 17.50
C ALA A 74 -22.95 -10.31 17.11
N GLN A 75 -22.72 -10.72 15.86
CA GLN A 75 -21.36 -10.99 15.35
C GLN A 75 -20.49 -9.74 15.39
N ARG A 76 -20.99 -8.60 14.86
CA ARG A 76 -20.29 -7.31 14.95
C ARG A 76 -19.94 -6.96 16.39
N ASP A 77 -20.92 -7.09 17.29
CA ASP A 77 -20.74 -6.73 18.70
C ASP A 77 -19.72 -7.63 19.38
N ARG A 78 -19.68 -8.95 19.06
CA ARG A 78 -18.59 -9.83 19.52
C ARG A 78 -17.22 -9.36 19.03
N CYS A 79 -17.07 -8.99 17.75
CA CYS A 79 -15.82 -8.45 17.24
C CYS A 79 -15.39 -7.18 17.99
N LEU A 80 -16.31 -6.25 18.25
CA LEU A 80 -16.03 -5.03 18.99
C LEU A 80 -15.67 -5.31 20.45
N HIS A 81 -16.32 -6.29 21.09
CA HIS A 81 -16.00 -6.71 22.47
C HIS A 81 -14.69 -7.48 22.53
N SER A 82 -14.39 -8.36 21.58
CA SER A 82 -13.09 -9.06 21.49
C SER A 82 -11.96 -8.07 21.37
N SER A 83 -12.20 -7.00 20.62
CA SER A 83 -11.25 -5.91 20.49
C SER A 83 -11.07 -5.09 21.78
N ALA A 84 -12.05 -5.05 22.68
CA ALA A 84 -11.98 -4.29 23.92
C ALA A 84 -11.50 -5.12 25.14
N ALA A 85 -11.62 -6.45 25.12
CA ALA A 85 -11.58 -7.30 26.32
C ALA A 85 -10.25 -8.01 26.60
N VAL A 86 -9.14 -7.69 25.92
CA VAL A 86 -7.87 -8.38 26.16
C VAL A 86 -7.20 -7.88 27.42
N HIS A 87 -7.46 -8.58 28.54
CA HIS A 87 -6.79 -8.34 29.81
C HIS A 87 -5.55 -9.24 30.03
N VAL A 88 -5.39 -10.30 29.23
CA VAL A 88 -4.31 -11.27 29.38
C VAL A 88 -3.36 -11.16 28.20
N LYS A 89 -2.08 -10.96 28.48
CA LYS A 89 -0.99 -11.06 27.50
C LYS A 89 -0.76 -12.54 27.24
N GLU A 90 -0.92 -12.99 26.01
CA GLU A 90 -0.48 -14.31 25.58
C GLU A 90 1.05 -14.32 25.51
N GLU A 91 1.68 -15.43 25.85
CA GLU A 91 3.14 -15.53 25.85
C GLU A 91 3.68 -15.25 24.43
N GLY A 92 4.67 -14.39 24.34
CA GLY A 92 5.27 -13.98 23.06
C GLY A 92 4.55 -12.87 22.27
N TYR A 93 3.39 -12.36 22.75
CA TYR A 93 2.62 -11.33 22.07
C TYR A 93 2.34 -10.11 22.96
N PHE A 94 2.27 -8.93 22.35
CA PHE A 94 1.68 -7.77 23.00
C PHE A 94 0.15 -7.91 23.06
N LYS A 95 -0.50 -7.29 24.05
CA LYS A 95 -1.96 -7.34 24.19
C LYS A 95 -2.71 -6.87 22.94
N PHE A 96 -2.21 -5.83 22.27
CA PHE A 96 -2.84 -5.35 21.04
C PHE A 96 -2.68 -6.34 19.87
N GLN A 97 -1.62 -7.17 19.85
CA GLN A 97 -1.45 -8.24 18.86
C GLN A 97 -2.43 -9.39 19.13
N SER A 98 -2.53 -9.84 20.37
CA SER A 98 -3.52 -10.86 20.78
C SER A 98 -4.95 -10.38 20.55
N GLN A 99 -5.23 -9.09 20.77
CA GLN A 99 -6.52 -8.47 20.44
C GLN A 99 -6.84 -8.59 18.94
N ALA A 100 -5.88 -8.33 18.07
CA ALA A 100 -6.07 -8.51 16.62
C ALA A 100 -6.36 -9.97 16.26
N GLY A 101 -5.63 -10.93 16.84
CA GLY A 101 -5.85 -12.36 16.65
C GLY A 101 -7.27 -12.79 17.00
N ARG A 102 -7.78 -12.38 18.15
CA ARG A 102 -9.17 -12.68 18.56
C ARG A 102 -10.21 -12.02 17.66
N THR A 103 -9.94 -10.79 17.20
CA THR A 103 -10.84 -10.15 16.22
C THR A 103 -10.86 -10.92 14.90
N MET A 104 -9.73 -11.54 14.49
CA MET A 104 -9.66 -12.40 13.30
C MET A 104 -10.53 -13.65 13.43
N GLU A 105 -10.60 -14.25 14.59
CA GLU A 105 -11.45 -15.42 14.87
C GLU A 105 -12.94 -15.10 14.66
N GLU A 106 -13.39 -13.95 15.15
CA GLU A 106 -14.81 -13.54 15.08
C GLU A 106 -15.18 -12.95 13.72
N ALA A 107 -14.26 -12.17 13.10
CA ALA A 107 -14.55 -11.42 11.88
C ALA A 107 -14.49 -12.24 10.60
N ILE A 108 -13.89 -13.42 10.61
CA ILE A 108 -13.64 -14.32 9.47
C ILE A 108 -12.70 -13.69 8.43
N SER A 109 -12.87 -12.40 8.10
CA SER A 109 -12.04 -11.65 7.16
C SER A 109 -11.83 -10.23 7.70
N LEU A 110 -10.58 -9.78 7.74
CA LEU A 110 -10.16 -8.58 8.45
C LEU A 110 -9.10 -7.81 7.68
N MET A 111 -9.10 -6.48 7.85
CA MET A 111 -8.01 -5.62 7.40
C MET A 111 -7.27 -5.04 8.62
N ILE A 112 -5.93 -5.10 8.62
CA ILE A 112 -5.09 -4.54 9.68
C ILE A 112 -4.26 -3.40 9.10
N HIS A 113 -4.59 -2.18 9.51
CA HIS A 113 -3.99 -0.92 9.05
C HIS A 113 -3.07 -0.29 10.09
N ASP A 114 -2.59 -1.06 11.04
CA ASP A 114 -1.68 -0.59 12.08
C ASP A 114 -0.47 0.13 11.49
N ARG A 115 0.02 1.14 12.19
CA ARG A 115 1.24 1.87 11.81
C ARG A 115 2.40 0.91 11.56
N THR A 116 3.32 1.34 10.70
CA THR A 116 4.56 0.61 10.41
C THR A 116 5.33 0.37 11.70
N GLY A 117 5.87 -0.83 11.91
CA GLY A 117 6.66 -1.15 13.11
C GLY A 117 5.86 -1.69 14.31
N LEU A 118 4.51 -1.73 14.26
CA LEU A 118 3.68 -2.31 15.33
C LEU A 118 3.55 -3.85 15.25
N GLY A 119 4.28 -4.53 14.36
CA GLY A 119 4.28 -5.99 14.29
C GLY A 119 2.97 -6.59 13.75
N LYS A 120 2.45 -6.05 12.62
CA LYS A 120 1.27 -6.62 11.93
C LYS A 120 1.40 -8.11 11.63
N THR A 121 2.60 -8.57 11.26
CA THR A 121 2.93 -9.99 11.05
C THR A 121 2.58 -10.82 12.28
N ARG A 122 3.07 -10.41 13.45
CA ARG A 122 2.78 -11.09 14.74
C ARG A 122 1.30 -11.07 15.06
N SER A 123 0.61 -9.95 14.82
CA SER A 123 -0.84 -9.84 15.02
C SER A 123 -1.62 -10.88 14.20
N VAL A 124 -1.23 -11.09 12.94
CA VAL A 124 -1.88 -12.10 12.07
C VAL A 124 -1.49 -13.52 12.49
N LEU A 125 -0.22 -13.78 12.79
CA LEU A 125 0.21 -15.11 13.23
C LEU A 125 -0.50 -15.55 14.50
N ASN A 126 -0.77 -14.63 15.43
CA ASN A 126 -1.58 -14.93 16.61
C ASN A 126 -2.97 -15.47 16.24
N GLY A 127 -3.66 -14.83 15.29
CA GLY A 127 -4.99 -15.31 14.85
C GLY A 127 -4.95 -16.57 13.98
N LEU A 128 -3.88 -16.77 13.18
CA LEU A 128 -3.76 -17.95 12.32
C LEU A 128 -3.52 -19.25 13.11
N GLN A 129 -2.92 -19.18 14.30
CA GLN A 129 -2.71 -20.35 15.16
C GLN A 129 -4.01 -21.06 15.57
N SER A 130 -5.13 -20.33 15.61
CA SER A 130 -6.45 -20.91 15.93
C SER A 130 -7.12 -21.59 14.73
N LEU A 131 -6.57 -21.43 13.52
CA LEU A 131 -7.10 -21.97 12.29
C LEU A 131 -6.31 -23.20 11.83
N CYS A 132 -7.02 -24.19 11.26
CA CYS A 132 -6.36 -25.32 10.62
C CYS A 132 -5.62 -24.87 9.34
N PRO A 133 -4.43 -25.43 9.02
CA PRO A 133 -3.74 -25.18 7.76
C PRO A 133 -4.52 -25.74 6.55
N PRO A 134 -4.18 -25.41 5.28
CA PRO A 134 -3.02 -24.60 4.89
C PRO A 134 -3.29 -23.09 4.84
N HIS A 135 -2.27 -22.29 5.14
CA HIS A 135 -2.29 -20.83 5.08
C HIS A 135 -1.41 -20.31 3.97
N LEU A 136 -1.92 -19.41 3.15
CA LEU A 136 -1.14 -18.75 2.10
C LEU A 136 -0.78 -17.31 2.48
N ILE A 137 0.50 -17.00 2.46
CA ILE A 137 1.02 -15.64 2.68
C ILE A 137 1.49 -15.07 1.34
N VAL A 138 0.87 -13.98 0.92
CA VAL A 138 1.26 -13.22 -0.27
C VAL A 138 1.93 -11.92 0.18
N CYS A 139 3.23 -11.81 0.01
CA CYS A 139 4.01 -10.69 0.54
C CYS A 139 4.96 -10.10 -0.51
N PRO A 140 5.61 -8.95 -0.25
CA PRO A 140 6.75 -8.48 -1.03
C PRO A 140 7.88 -9.54 -1.05
N LYS A 141 8.66 -9.58 -2.14
CA LYS A 141 9.74 -10.58 -2.30
C LYS A 141 10.71 -10.60 -1.11
N ILE A 142 11.08 -9.41 -0.61
CA ILE A 142 12.02 -9.23 0.51
C ILE A 142 11.41 -9.67 1.86
N ALA A 143 10.08 -9.67 1.97
CA ALA A 143 9.41 -10.04 3.22
C ALA A 143 9.33 -11.54 3.45
N LYS A 144 9.65 -12.38 2.47
CA LYS A 144 9.48 -13.84 2.58
C LYS A 144 10.30 -14.44 3.70
N ASP A 145 11.56 -14.05 3.83
CA ASP A 145 12.42 -14.53 4.91
C ASP A 145 11.92 -14.05 6.28
N VAL A 146 11.50 -12.78 6.36
CA VAL A 146 10.92 -12.24 7.60
C VAL A 146 9.67 -13.03 8.02
N TRP A 147 8.76 -13.34 7.08
CA TRP A 147 7.60 -14.17 7.37
C TRP A 147 7.97 -15.58 7.83
N ARG A 148 8.93 -16.21 7.13
CA ARG A 148 9.40 -17.55 7.53
C ARG A 148 9.98 -17.55 8.94
N ASP A 149 10.86 -16.60 9.23
CA ASP A 149 11.55 -16.51 10.50
C ASP A 149 10.55 -16.21 11.65
N GLU A 150 9.61 -15.28 11.44
CA GLU A 150 8.55 -14.96 12.39
C GLU A 150 7.60 -16.17 12.66
N ILE A 151 7.30 -16.98 11.62
CA ILE A 151 6.48 -18.21 11.79
C ILE A 151 7.25 -19.22 12.66
N HIS A 152 8.54 -19.44 12.40
CA HIS A 152 9.34 -20.37 13.19
C HIS A 152 9.60 -19.88 14.62
N GLU A 153 9.69 -18.55 14.83
CA GLU A 153 9.75 -17.99 16.18
C GLU A 153 8.46 -18.20 17.00
N VAL A 154 7.32 -18.31 16.31
CA VAL A 154 6.04 -18.64 16.95
C VAL A 154 5.99 -20.13 17.32
N ASP A 155 6.33 -21.00 16.36
CA ASP A 155 6.43 -22.45 16.58
C ASP A 155 7.36 -23.08 15.52
N GLU A 156 8.48 -23.60 15.97
CA GLU A 156 9.48 -24.28 15.11
C GLU A 156 8.92 -25.55 14.42
N SER A 157 7.84 -26.12 14.92
CA SER A 157 7.22 -27.31 14.34
C SER A 157 6.41 -27.02 13.07
N PHE A 158 6.05 -25.78 12.78
CA PHE A 158 5.34 -25.41 11.57
C PHE A 158 6.15 -25.72 10.31
N LYS A 159 5.51 -26.40 9.38
CA LYS A 159 6.07 -26.67 8.05
C LYS A 159 5.85 -25.48 7.12
N VAL A 160 6.91 -24.78 6.81
CA VAL A 160 6.87 -23.58 5.96
C VAL A 160 7.47 -23.89 4.60
N LEU A 161 6.71 -23.61 3.54
CA LEU A 161 7.16 -23.72 2.15
C LEU A 161 7.30 -22.32 1.54
N THR A 162 8.52 -21.90 1.24
CA THR A 162 8.78 -20.64 0.54
C THR A 162 8.96 -20.91 -0.96
N ILE A 163 8.14 -20.28 -1.79
CA ILE A 163 8.19 -20.44 -3.26
C ILE A 163 9.22 -19.50 -3.86
N GLU A 164 10.33 -20.07 -4.33
CA GLU A 164 11.50 -19.38 -4.87
C GLU A 164 12.08 -20.07 -6.09
N GLY A 165 13.16 -19.51 -6.63
CA GLY A 165 13.88 -20.07 -7.75
C GLY A 165 13.33 -19.66 -9.13
N ASP A 166 13.74 -20.38 -10.14
CA ASP A 166 13.30 -20.19 -11.52
C ASP A 166 11.88 -20.75 -11.77
N SER A 167 11.42 -20.66 -13.01
CA SER A 167 10.05 -21.08 -13.36
C SER A 167 9.83 -22.60 -13.21
N ALA A 168 10.87 -23.42 -13.41
CA ALA A 168 10.78 -24.87 -13.29
C ALA A 168 10.74 -25.27 -11.81
N THR A 169 11.65 -24.73 -10.99
CA THR A 169 11.70 -24.93 -9.54
C THR A 169 10.38 -24.50 -8.88
N ARG A 170 9.85 -23.32 -9.23
CA ARG A 170 8.55 -22.86 -8.68
C ARG A 170 7.40 -23.78 -9.03
N ARG A 171 7.35 -24.34 -10.24
CA ARG A 171 6.31 -25.28 -10.64
C ARG A 171 6.37 -26.58 -9.82
N ASP A 172 7.57 -27.07 -9.54
CA ASP A 172 7.79 -28.24 -8.70
C ASP A 172 7.38 -27.97 -7.23
N LEU A 173 7.74 -26.80 -6.70
CA LEU A 173 7.33 -26.38 -5.34
C LEU A 173 5.82 -26.16 -5.21
N LEU A 174 5.15 -25.77 -6.28
CA LEU A 174 3.68 -25.54 -6.31
C LEU A 174 2.89 -26.82 -6.65
N ALA A 175 3.51 -27.97 -6.64
CA ALA A 175 2.80 -29.23 -6.83
C ALA A 175 1.78 -29.44 -5.68
N PRO A 176 0.54 -29.92 -5.96
CA PRO A 176 -0.53 -30.01 -4.97
C PRO A 176 -0.19 -30.83 -3.74
N ASP A 177 0.62 -31.89 -3.89
CA ASP A 177 1.10 -32.73 -2.79
C ASP A 177 2.00 -31.93 -1.82
N LYS A 178 2.84 -31.03 -2.33
CA LYS A 178 3.66 -30.13 -1.50
C LYS A 178 2.82 -29.06 -0.82
N LEU A 179 1.94 -28.39 -1.59
CA LEU A 179 1.10 -27.32 -1.04
C LEU A 179 0.18 -27.79 0.10
N ASN A 180 -0.38 -29.01 -0.01
CA ASN A 180 -1.29 -29.57 0.98
C ASN A 180 -0.58 -30.19 2.21
N THR A 181 0.76 -30.36 2.19
CA THR A 181 1.52 -30.95 3.29
C THR A 181 2.23 -29.93 4.17
N HIS A 182 2.15 -28.65 3.82
CA HIS A 182 2.75 -27.56 4.60
C HIS A 182 1.69 -26.73 5.29
N ASP A 183 2.02 -26.25 6.48
CA ASP A 183 1.11 -25.40 7.26
C ASP A 183 1.04 -23.99 6.68
N PHE A 184 2.20 -23.45 6.25
CA PHE A 184 2.32 -22.15 5.63
C PHE A 184 3.01 -22.23 4.27
N VAL A 185 2.45 -21.54 3.30
CA VAL A 185 3.05 -21.34 1.97
C VAL A 185 3.27 -19.85 1.77
N ILE A 186 4.52 -19.46 1.49
CA ILE A 186 4.91 -18.06 1.33
C ILE A 186 5.26 -17.79 -0.13
N ILE A 187 4.56 -16.84 -0.74
CA ILE A 187 4.79 -16.42 -2.13
C ILE A 187 4.93 -14.90 -2.23
N ASN A 188 5.56 -14.42 -3.30
CA ASN A 188 5.52 -13.01 -3.63
C ASN A 188 4.47 -12.69 -4.70
N TYR A 189 4.06 -11.42 -4.77
CA TYR A 189 3.04 -10.95 -5.70
C TYR A 189 3.29 -11.26 -7.18
N ASP A 190 4.54 -11.42 -7.61
CA ASP A 190 4.86 -11.74 -9.00
C ASP A 190 4.55 -13.21 -9.34
N VAL A 191 4.59 -14.10 -8.35
CA VAL A 191 4.19 -15.51 -8.49
C VAL A 191 2.70 -15.63 -8.83
N LEU A 192 1.86 -14.75 -8.29
CA LEU A 192 0.41 -14.75 -8.59
C LEU A 192 0.12 -14.74 -10.09
N LYS A 193 0.82 -13.91 -10.87
CA LYS A 193 0.57 -13.74 -12.31
C LYS A 193 0.76 -15.03 -13.10
N SER A 194 1.68 -15.89 -12.65
CA SER A 194 2.08 -17.11 -13.36
C SER A 194 1.31 -18.34 -12.90
N HIS A 195 0.86 -18.37 -11.64
CA HIS A 195 0.35 -19.57 -10.97
C HIS A 195 -1.08 -19.41 -10.41
N THR A 196 -1.77 -18.33 -10.76
CA THR A 196 -3.17 -18.11 -10.44
C THR A 196 -3.98 -17.95 -11.71
N ALA A 197 -5.13 -18.59 -11.78
CA ALA A 197 -6.09 -18.35 -12.84
C ALA A 197 -6.52 -16.89 -12.76
N TYR A 198 -6.53 -16.20 -13.87
CA TYR A 198 -7.15 -14.89 -13.98
C TYR A 198 -7.83 -14.78 -15.34
N SER A 199 -8.97 -14.12 -15.35
CA SER A 199 -9.61 -13.76 -16.59
C SER A 199 -8.71 -12.78 -17.35
N ARG A 200 -8.03 -13.27 -18.40
CA ARG A 200 -7.51 -12.36 -19.41
C ARG A 200 -8.73 -11.67 -20.03
N TRP A 201 -8.82 -10.36 -19.88
CA TRP A 201 -9.58 -9.58 -20.82
C TRP A 201 -8.89 -9.76 -22.17
N THR A 202 -9.27 -10.84 -22.87
CA THR A 202 -8.86 -10.94 -24.26
C THR A 202 -9.53 -9.77 -24.97
N ASN A 203 -8.77 -9.01 -25.76
CA ASN A 203 -9.28 -7.92 -26.60
C ASN A 203 -10.27 -8.42 -27.68
N GLN A 204 -10.85 -9.60 -27.50
CA GLN A 204 -11.89 -10.13 -28.34
C GLN A 204 -13.23 -9.52 -27.93
N LYS A 205 -13.54 -8.39 -28.57
CA LYS A 205 -14.90 -7.91 -28.62
C LYS A 205 -15.72 -8.96 -29.41
N THR A 206 -16.91 -9.31 -28.91
CA THR A 206 -17.90 -10.03 -29.73
C THR A 206 -18.22 -9.19 -30.95
N VAL A 207 -18.78 -9.82 -32.01
CA VAL A 207 -19.26 -9.13 -33.20
C VAL A 207 -20.23 -7.98 -32.86
N GLU A 208 -20.85 -8.01 -31.66
CA GLU A 208 -21.74 -6.98 -31.12
C GLU A 208 -21.01 -5.93 -30.23
N GLY A 209 -19.68 -5.97 -30.16
CA GLY A 209 -18.91 -5.00 -29.36
C GLY A 209 -18.94 -5.19 -27.84
N LYS A 210 -19.51 -6.26 -27.32
CA LYS A 210 -19.59 -6.58 -25.89
C LYS A 210 -18.37 -7.39 -25.45
N TRP A 211 -17.86 -7.11 -24.25
CA TRP A 211 -16.79 -7.88 -23.63
C TRP A 211 -17.33 -9.25 -23.18
N ARG A 212 -16.68 -10.33 -23.61
CA ARG A 212 -17.00 -11.69 -23.15
C ARG A 212 -16.03 -12.13 -22.07
N TRP A 213 -16.59 -12.70 -20.98
CA TRP A 213 -15.81 -13.50 -20.05
C TRP A 213 -15.42 -14.81 -20.76
N PRO A 214 -14.19 -15.33 -20.57
CA PRO A 214 -13.84 -16.65 -21.09
C PRO A 214 -14.77 -17.67 -20.45
N GLU A 215 -15.33 -18.56 -21.25
CA GLU A 215 -16.29 -19.59 -20.84
C GLU A 215 -15.66 -20.63 -19.89
N GLN A 216 -14.33 -20.77 -19.90
CA GLN A 216 -13.58 -21.62 -18.96
C GLN A 216 -12.31 -20.88 -18.52
N LEU A 217 -12.17 -20.71 -17.21
CA LEU A 217 -10.93 -20.31 -16.57
C LEU A 217 -10.04 -21.54 -16.41
N GLU A 218 -8.87 -21.53 -17.02
CA GLU A 218 -7.85 -22.55 -16.75
C GLU A 218 -7.40 -22.42 -15.30
N MET A 219 -7.79 -23.38 -14.46
CA MET A 219 -7.35 -23.44 -13.06
C MET A 219 -5.85 -23.70 -12.99
N ARG A 220 -5.18 -22.99 -12.13
CA ARG A 220 -3.73 -23.12 -11.91
C ARG A 220 -3.45 -23.57 -10.48
N GLU A 221 -2.21 -23.89 -10.22
CA GLU A 221 -1.74 -24.57 -9.02
C GLU A 221 -2.31 -23.96 -7.73
N LEU A 222 -2.23 -22.61 -7.57
CA LEU A 222 -2.71 -21.92 -6.39
C LEU A 222 -4.24 -21.92 -6.24
N ASN A 223 -4.99 -22.13 -7.33
CA ASN A 223 -6.44 -22.21 -7.29
C ASN A 223 -6.96 -23.65 -7.02
N MET A 224 -6.07 -24.64 -7.02
CA MET A 224 -6.41 -26.06 -6.78
C MET A 224 -6.34 -26.43 -5.29
N VAL A 225 -5.93 -25.50 -4.43
CA VAL A 225 -5.80 -25.69 -2.98
C VAL A 225 -6.97 -25.02 -2.27
N ASP A 226 -7.58 -25.74 -1.34
CA ASP A 226 -8.61 -25.21 -0.45
C ASP A 226 -7.96 -24.45 0.71
N TRP A 227 -7.54 -23.20 0.44
CA TRP A 227 -6.88 -22.38 1.43
C TRP A 227 -7.80 -22.09 2.62
N GLN A 228 -7.34 -22.43 3.82
CA GLN A 228 -8.04 -21.99 5.04
C GLN A 228 -7.93 -20.49 5.19
N SER A 229 -6.74 -19.93 4.93
CA SER A 229 -6.60 -18.48 4.89
C SER A 229 -5.67 -18.02 3.78
N VAL A 230 -5.92 -16.80 3.30
CA VAL A 230 -5.00 -16.05 2.45
C VAL A 230 -4.74 -14.69 3.09
N THR A 231 -3.47 -14.38 3.35
CA THR A 231 -3.00 -13.10 3.89
C THR A 231 -2.26 -12.32 2.82
N PHE A 232 -2.67 -11.08 2.57
CA PHE A 232 -2.02 -10.14 1.65
C PHE A 232 -1.24 -9.10 2.45
N ASP A 233 0.07 -9.25 2.51
CA ASP A 233 0.95 -8.26 3.16
C ASP A 233 1.27 -7.11 2.20
N GLU A 234 1.32 -5.89 2.72
CA GLU A 234 1.40 -4.65 1.94
C GLU A 234 0.30 -4.59 0.87
N ALA A 235 -0.95 -4.79 1.33
CA ALA A 235 -2.13 -4.91 0.47
C ALA A 235 -2.40 -3.68 -0.42
N HIS A 236 -1.79 -2.51 -0.16
CA HIS A 236 -1.82 -1.37 -1.09
C HIS A 236 -1.26 -1.73 -2.48
N ARG A 237 -0.51 -2.85 -2.63
CA ARG A 237 -0.02 -3.36 -3.91
C ARG A 237 -1.12 -3.92 -4.82
N ILE A 238 -2.29 -4.21 -4.27
CA ILE A 238 -3.49 -4.68 -5.00
C ILE A 238 -4.60 -3.62 -5.07
N LYS A 239 -4.25 -2.33 -4.97
CA LYS A 239 -5.19 -1.20 -5.04
C LYS A 239 -5.71 -0.89 -6.44
N ASP A 240 -4.94 -1.22 -7.48
CA ASP A 240 -5.31 -0.94 -8.88
C ASP A 240 -6.13 -2.10 -9.47
N PRO A 241 -7.45 -1.89 -9.74
CA PRO A 241 -8.34 -2.91 -10.26
C PRO A 241 -8.00 -3.36 -11.69
N THR A 242 -7.22 -2.57 -12.42
CA THR A 242 -6.83 -2.87 -13.80
C THR A 242 -5.61 -3.80 -13.85
N SER A 243 -4.83 -3.87 -12.78
CA SER A 243 -3.60 -4.65 -12.73
C SER A 243 -3.89 -6.16 -12.71
N ILE A 244 -3.05 -6.94 -13.41
CA ILE A 244 -3.13 -8.41 -13.40
C ILE A 244 -2.96 -8.95 -11.98
N ARG A 245 -2.06 -8.34 -11.18
CA ARG A 245 -1.80 -8.70 -9.78
C ARG A 245 -3.08 -8.66 -8.94
N THR A 246 -3.84 -7.58 -9.02
CA THR A 246 -5.09 -7.42 -8.28
C THR A 246 -6.14 -8.44 -8.71
N ARG A 247 -6.26 -8.71 -10.01
CA ARG A 247 -7.21 -9.70 -10.52
C ARG A 247 -6.86 -11.12 -10.08
N CYS A 248 -5.58 -11.46 -10.07
CA CYS A 248 -5.10 -12.72 -9.50
C CYS A 248 -5.40 -12.83 -8.01
N ALA A 249 -5.20 -11.75 -7.25
CA ALA A 249 -5.53 -11.71 -5.84
C ALA A 249 -7.03 -11.93 -5.59
N TRP A 250 -7.92 -11.34 -6.39
CA TRP A 250 -9.36 -11.59 -6.31
C TRP A 250 -9.73 -13.05 -6.55
N MET A 251 -9.17 -13.67 -7.61
CA MET A 251 -9.44 -15.07 -7.91
C MET A 251 -8.97 -16.00 -6.81
N LEU A 252 -7.80 -15.70 -6.23
CA LEU A 252 -7.26 -16.49 -5.13
C LEU A 252 -8.07 -16.30 -3.84
N ALA A 253 -8.42 -15.06 -3.52
CA ALA A 253 -9.21 -14.74 -2.34
C ALA A 253 -10.62 -15.37 -2.37
N ASN A 254 -11.24 -15.51 -3.55
CA ASN A 254 -12.54 -16.17 -3.69
C ASN A 254 -12.51 -17.65 -3.28
N ASN A 255 -11.36 -18.32 -3.37
CA ASN A 255 -11.19 -19.73 -2.99
C ASN A 255 -10.75 -19.90 -1.53
N ALA A 256 -10.53 -18.83 -0.77
CA ALA A 256 -10.11 -18.90 0.61
C ALA A 256 -11.30 -18.72 1.57
N LYS A 257 -11.28 -19.46 2.69
CA LYS A 257 -12.31 -19.31 3.74
C LYS A 257 -12.12 -18.01 4.51
N HIS A 258 -10.88 -17.69 4.89
CA HIS A 258 -10.50 -16.49 5.62
C HIS A 258 -9.59 -15.61 4.78
N ARG A 259 -9.75 -14.30 4.84
CA ARG A 259 -9.01 -13.34 4.02
C ARG A 259 -8.53 -12.19 4.89
N TYR A 260 -7.23 -11.91 4.81
CA TYR A 260 -6.61 -10.87 5.61
C TYR A 260 -5.77 -9.95 4.74
N ALA A 261 -5.85 -8.65 5.00
CA ALA A 261 -5.05 -7.64 4.33
C ALA A 261 -4.29 -6.81 5.35
N LEU A 262 -2.99 -6.68 5.15
CA LEU A 262 -2.09 -5.92 6.02
C LEU A 262 -1.50 -4.76 5.24
N THR A 263 -1.66 -3.56 5.72
CA THR A 263 -0.95 -2.37 5.19
C THR A 263 -1.05 -1.21 6.17
N ALA A 264 0.03 -0.49 6.37
CA ALA A 264 -0.02 0.74 7.17
C ALA A 264 -0.70 1.91 6.40
N THR A 265 -0.89 1.77 5.10
CA THR A 265 -1.33 2.84 4.20
C THR A 265 -2.33 2.30 3.18
N PRO A 266 -3.57 2.03 3.61
CA PRO A 266 -4.61 1.48 2.72
C PRO A 266 -5.00 2.46 1.60
N ILE A 267 -4.88 3.75 1.86
CA ILE A 267 -5.16 4.84 0.92
C ILE A 267 -3.83 5.51 0.58
N THR A 268 -3.45 5.52 -0.67
CA THR A 268 -2.17 6.07 -1.14
C THR A 268 -2.30 7.34 -1.96
N GLN A 269 -3.38 7.48 -2.72
CA GLN A 269 -3.68 8.65 -3.53
C GLN A 269 -5.04 9.25 -3.18
N ASN A 270 -6.07 8.42 -3.20
CA ASN A 270 -7.43 8.82 -2.87
C ASN A 270 -8.21 7.62 -2.30
N PRO A 271 -9.37 7.85 -1.67
CA PRO A 271 -10.14 6.77 -1.02
C PRO A 271 -10.59 5.63 -1.96
N LEU A 272 -10.61 5.84 -3.28
CA LEU A 272 -10.95 4.80 -4.24
C LEU A 272 -9.89 3.66 -4.25
N ASP A 273 -8.65 3.94 -3.84
CA ASP A 273 -7.59 2.93 -3.65
C ASP A 273 -8.03 1.79 -2.72
N LEU A 274 -8.96 2.08 -1.80
CA LEU A 274 -9.45 1.12 -0.81
C LEU A 274 -10.42 0.10 -1.44
N TRP A 275 -11.16 0.48 -2.51
CA TRP A 275 -12.16 -0.40 -3.10
C TRP A 275 -11.61 -1.75 -3.56
N ALA A 276 -10.48 -1.77 -4.27
CA ALA A 276 -9.92 -3.02 -4.79
C ALA A 276 -9.41 -3.94 -3.67
N GLN A 277 -8.90 -3.37 -2.58
CA GLN A 277 -8.50 -4.09 -1.37
C GLN A 277 -9.73 -4.67 -0.67
N CYS A 278 -10.77 -3.85 -0.45
CA CYS A 278 -12.04 -4.31 0.13
C CYS A 278 -12.68 -5.42 -0.71
N ARG A 279 -12.64 -5.32 -2.04
CA ARG A 279 -13.14 -6.38 -2.94
C ARG A 279 -12.35 -7.68 -2.77
N THR A 280 -11.05 -7.61 -2.48
CA THR A 280 -10.25 -8.82 -2.21
C THR A 280 -10.70 -9.50 -0.93
N ILE A 281 -10.98 -8.73 0.12
CA ILE A 281 -11.28 -9.24 1.45
C ILE A 281 -12.77 -9.56 1.63
N TRP A 282 -13.65 -8.75 1.04
CA TRP A 282 -15.12 -8.88 1.12
C TRP A 282 -15.75 -8.84 -0.28
N PRO A 283 -15.51 -9.85 -1.12
CA PRO A 283 -15.91 -9.84 -2.54
C PRO A 283 -17.41 -9.67 -2.76
N ASP A 284 -18.23 -10.19 -1.87
CA ASP A 284 -19.70 -10.10 -1.97
C ASP A 284 -20.23 -8.69 -1.71
N GLU A 285 -19.47 -7.87 -0.94
CA GLU A 285 -19.89 -6.55 -0.51
C GLU A 285 -19.32 -5.42 -1.39
N PHE A 286 -18.29 -5.70 -2.20
CA PHE A 286 -17.59 -4.72 -3.04
C PHE A 286 -17.53 -5.13 -4.52
N GLN A 287 -18.68 -5.48 -5.10
CA GLN A 287 -18.76 -5.98 -6.48
C GLN A 287 -18.52 -4.88 -7.53
N SER A 288 -18.98 -3.66 -7.28
CA SER A 288 -18.93 -2.54 -8.23
C SER A 288 -18.16 -1.34 -7.68
N MET A 289 -17.10 -0.95 -8.41
CA MET A 289 -16.33 0.26 -8.11
C MET A 289 -17.17 1.53 -8.27
N ASN A 290 -18.07 1.58 -9.25
CA ASN A 290 -18.92 2.73 -9.46
C ASN A 290 -19.89 2.93 -8.28
N VAL A 291 -20.49 1.85 -7.78
CA VAL A 291 -21.37 1.91 -6.61
C VAL A 291 -20.60 2.42 -5.39
N PHE A 292 -19.38 1.92 -5.16
CA PHE A 292 -18.52 2.40 -4.08
C PHE A 292 -18.24 3.91 -4.22
N ARG A 293 -17.81 4.33 -5.40
CA ARG A 293 -17.50 5.73 -5.70
C ARG A 293 -18.72 6.63 -5.47
N ASP A 294 -19.85 6.31 -6.09
CA ASP A 294 -21.05 7.14 -6.09
C ASP A 294 -21.69 7.24 -4.71
N ARG A 295 -21.50 6.21 -3.88
CA ARG A 295 -22.05 6.13 -2.53
C ARG A 295 -21.21 6.84 -1.48
N PHE A 296 -19.89 6.65 -1.54
CA PHE A 296 -19.01 7.06 -0.43
C PHE A 296 -18.16 8.28 -0.76
N LEU A 297 -17.91 8.57 -2.05
CA LEU A 297 -16.92 9.55 -2.45
C LEU A 297 -17.54 10.78 -3.13
N SER A 298 -16.88 11.92 -2.94
CA SER A 298 -17.09 13.13 -3.74
C SER A 298 -16.22 13.05 -4.98
N TRP A 299 -16.80 13.24 -6.15
CA TRP A 299 -16.10 13.14 -7.42
C TRP A 299 -16.76 14.02 -8.50
N HIS A 300 -16.03 14.31 -9.58
CA HIS A 300 -16.55 14.96 -10.78
C HIS A 300 -15.91 14.37 -12.04
N PRO A 301 -16.57 14.47 -13.20
CA PRO A 301 -15.98 14.04 -14.47
C PRO A 301 -14.72 14.84 -14.80
N ASN A 302 -13.67 14.13 -15.29
CA ASN A 302 -12.49 14.79 -15.84
C ASN A 302 -12.75 15.17 -17.32
N PRO A 303 -12.54 16.43 -17.73
CA PRO A 303 -12.68 16.86 -19.13
C PRO A 303 -11.86 16.05 -20.13
N HIS A 304 -10.74 15.48 -19.70
CA HIS A 304 -9.84 14.64 -20.52
C HIS A 304 -10.17 13.14 -20.45
N GLY A 305 -11.28 12.77 -19.82
CA GLY A 305 -11.73 11.39 -19.65
C GLY A 305 -11.47 10.83 -18.26
N GLY A 306 -12.37 9.95 -17.78
CA GLY A 306 -12.33 9.40 -16.43
C GLY A 306 -13.01 10.28 -15.38
N VAL A 307 -12.62 10.12 -14.12
CA VAL A 307 -13.19 10.84 -12.98
C VAL A 307 -12.09 11.35 -12.05
N ILE A 308 -12.32 12.50 -11.46
CA ILE A 308 -11.47 13.08 -10.40
C ILE A 308 -12.14 12.82 -9.07
N ILE A 309 -11.44 12.21 -8.13
CA ILE A 309 -11.92 11.92 -6.78
C ILE A 309 -11.43 13.02 -5.84
N ASN A 310 -12.37 13.76 -5.24
CA ASN A 310 -12.06 14.84 -4.30
C ASN A 310 -11.86 14.35 -2.86
N GLY A 311 -12.30 13.10 -2.56
CA GLY A 311 -12.21 12.53 -1.21
C GLY A 311 -13.50 11.84 -0.77
N TRP A 312 -13.63 11.62 0.53
CA TRP A 312 -14.86 11.10 1.12
C TRP A 312 -15.94 12.19 1.18
N THR A 313 -17.21 11.81 0.95
CA THR A 313 -18.31 12.65 1.46
C THR A 313 -18.42 12.48 2.98
N PRO A 314 -18.84 13.50 3.75
CA PRO A 314 -18.99 13.35 5.21
C PRO A 314 -19.92 12.21 5.61
N THR A 315 -21.07 12.08 4.95
CA THR A 315 -22.05 11.01 5.17
C THR A 315 -21.49 9.65 4.71
N GLY A 316 -20.82 9.60 3.55
CA GLY A 316 -20.24 8.38 2.99
C GLY A 316 -19.13 7.81 3.87
N LYS A 317 -18.29 8.67 4.47
CA LYS A 317 -17.26 8.21 5.41
C LYS A 317 -17.91 7.59 6.66
N ALA A 318 -18.87 8.26 7.27
CA ALA A 318 -19.55 7.76 8.45
C ALA A 318 -20.29 6.44 8.18
N GLU A 319 -20.94 6.32 7.03
CA GLU A 319 -21.62 5.10 6.61
C GLU A 319 -20.63 3.95 6.35
N PHE A 320 -19.51 4.23 5.68
CA PHE A 320 -18.45 3.24 5.45
C PHE A 320 -17.89 2.72 6.78
N GLU A 321 -17.59 3.60 7.72
CA GLU A 321 -17.11 3.24 9.06
C GLU A 321 -18.13 2.42 9.84
N ALA A 322 -19.41 2.78 9.79
CA ALA A 322 -20.48 2.02 10.44
C ALA A 322 -20.64 0.60 9.87
N CYS A 323 -20.53 0.44 8.54
CA CYS A 323 -20.69 -0.85 7.87
C CYS A 323 -19.46 -1.75 7.98
N PHE A 324 -18.27 -1.20 7.90
CA PHE A 324 -17.03 -1.96 7.68
C PHE A 324 -15.96 -1.73 8.75
N GLY A 325 -16.01 -0.60 9.49
CA GLY A 325 -14.97 -0.20 10.45
C GLY A 325 -14.68 -1.25 11.53
N TRP A 326 -15.68 -2.02 11.96
CA TRP A 326 -15.53 -3.08 12.95
C TRP A 326 -14.68 -4.29 12.46
N ARG A 327 -14.43 -4.38 11.14
CA ARG A 327 -13.54 -5.37 10.50
C ARG A 327 -12.24 -4.73 9.98
N MET A 328 -11.92 -3.52 10.46
CA MET A 328 -10.72 -2.78 10.12
C MET A 328 -10.02 -2.36 11.40
N ILE A 329 -8.93 -3.03 11.73
CA ILE A 329 -8.09 -2.61 12.86
C ILE A 329 -7.13 -1.55 12.35
N GLN A 330 -7.13 -0.38 12.99
CA GLN A 330 -6.20 0.70 12.72
C GLN A 330 -5.73 1.28 14.05
N ARG A 331 -4.43 1.14 14.33
CA ARG A 331 -3.82 1.65 15.56
C ARG A 331 -2.65 2.55 15.24
N ASP A 332 -2.54 3.60 16.05
CA ASP A 332 -1.44 4.56 16.02
C ASP A 332 -0.62 4.43 17.31
N TYR A 333 0.62 4.89 17.29
CA TYR A 333 1.50 4.91 18.47
C TYR A 333 0.94 5.72 19.65
N LYS A 334 -0.03 6.60 19.39
CA LYS A 334 -0.70 7.42 20.40
C LYS A 334 -1.87 6.70 21.09
N ASP A 335 -2.28 5.55 20.56
CA ASP A 335 -3.39 4.80 21.13
C ASP A 335 -3.01 4.26 22.50
N GLN A 336 -3.91 4.40 23.48
CA GLN A 336 -3.63 4.10 24.88
C GLN A 336 -3.16 2.65 25.09
N ILE A 337 -3.66 1.70 24.30
CA ILE A 337 -3.22 0.30 24.37
C ILE A 337 -1.77 0.15 23.93
N ILE A 338 -1.34 0.89 22.91
CA ILE A 338 0.05 0.89 22.42
C ILE A 338 0.97 1.57 23.42
N VAL A 339 0.61 2.76 23.91
CA VAL A 339 1.38 3.51 24.91
C VAL A 339 1.58 2.70 26.19
N ASN A 340 0.57 1.98 26.64
CA ASN A 340 0.65 1.16 27.86
C ASN A 340 1.56 -0.07 27.71
N GLU A 341 1.64 -0.64 26.52
CA GLU A 341 2.45 -1.84 26.26
C GLU A 341 3.89 -1.51 25.83
N LEU A 342 4.06 -0.41 25.10
CA LEU A 342 5.35 0.05 24.56
C LEU A 342 5.80 1.31 25.31
N LYS A 343 5.96 1.22 26.63
CA LYS A 343 6.31 2.37 27.49
C LYS A 343 7.61 3.06 27.11
N ASP A 344 8.57 2.29 26.64
CA ASP A 344 9.91 2.77 26.27
C ASP A 344 10.03 2.96 24.74
N PHE A 345 8.90 2.94 24.01
CA PHE A 345 8.93 3.12 22.56
C PHE A 345 9.25 4.57 22.22
N PRO A 346 10.31 4.82 21.45
CA PRO A 346 10.79 6.17 21.21
C PRO A 346 9.75 7.07 20.51
N ASP A 347 9.70 8.34 20.87
CA ASP A 347 8.84 9.32 20.21
C ASP A 347 9.22 9.56 18.75
N GLU A 348 8.25 9.86 17.91
CA GLU A 348 8.50 10.31 16.54
C GLU A 348 8.87 11.79 16.56
N LEU A 349 10.14 12.07 16.24
CA LEU A 349 10.62 13.43 16.13
C LEU A 349 10.16 14.07 14.80
N PRO A 350 9.75 15.34 14.80
CA PRO A 350 9.46 16.07 13.58
C PRO A 350 10.72 16.14 12.70
N ALA A 351 10.54 15.99 11.38
CA ALA A 351 11.66 16.10 10.45
C ALA A 351 12.21 17.54 10.43
N ARG A 352 13.52 17.69 10.58
CA ARG A 352 14.23 18.95 10.39
C ARG A 352 14.52 19.15 8.91
N ILE A 353 13.97 20.20 8.32
CA ILE A 353 14.28 20.58 6.94
C ILE A 353 15.53 21.47 6.95
N VAL A 354 16.54 21.09 6.16
CA VAL A 354 17.74 21.87 5.93
C VAL A 354 17.72 22.39 4.50
N HIS A 355 17.57 23.69 4.37
CA HIS A 355 17.59 24.39 3.10
C HIS A 355 19.01 24.63 2.64
N VAL A 356 19.32 24.24 1.38
CA VAL A 356 20.67 24.33 0.82
C VAL A 356 20.66 25.21 -0.42
N LYS A 357 21.41 26.32 -0.38
CA LYS A 357 21.58 27.19 -1.55
C LYS A 357 22.50 26.54 -2.57
N LEU A 358 22.08 26.51 -3.83
CA LEU A 358 22.95 26.05 -4.91
C LEU A 358 24.14 27.01 -5.09
N ALA A 359 25.34 26.44 -5.30
CA ALA A 359 26.49 27.25 -5.69
C ALA A 359 26.22 28.02 -6.99
N PRO A 360 26.84 29.20 -7.20
CA PRO A 360 26.55 30.03 -8.37
C PRO A 360 26.65 29.30 -9.70
N GLU A 361 27.62 28.42 -9.86
CA GLU A 361 27.81 27.62 -11.07
C GLU A 361 26.70 26.56 -11.24
N GLN A 362 26.33 25.88 -10.15
CA GLN A 362 25.23 24.90 -10.13
C GLN A 362 23.89 25.61 -10.40
N ARG A 363 23.67 26.78 -9.80
CA ARG A 363 22.50 27.64 -10.03
C ARG A 363 22.40 28.06 -11.50
N LYS A 364 23.50 28.53 -12.06
CA LYS A 364 23.54 28.91 -13.48
C LYS A 364 23.18 27.73 -14.39
N ALA A 365 23.78 26.56 -14.15
CA ALA A 365 23.48 25.35 -14.91
C ALA A 365 22.01 24.93 -14.78
N TYR A 366 21.45 24.99 -13.55
CA TYR A 366 20.04 24.71 -13.28
C TYR A 366 19.11 25.65 -14.07
N ASN A 367 19.36 26.96 -13.99
CA ASN A 367 18.54 27.96 -14.70
C ASN A 367 18.65 27.81 -16.22
N THR A 368 19.87 27.57 -16.75
CA THR A 368 20.08 27.33 -18.18
C THR A 368 19.29 26.12 -18.68
N MET A 369 19.24 25.04 -17.89
CA MET A 369 18.44 23.87 -18.25
C MET A 369 16.95 24.20 -18.29
N VAL A 370 16.43 24.90 -17.28
CA VAL A 370 15.02 25.34 -17.27
C VAL A 370 14.72 26.21 -18.48
N GLU A 371 15.59 27.18 -18.79
CA GLU A 371 15.39 28.11 -19.92
C GLU A 371 15.53 27.44 -21.29
N SER A 372 16.48 26.51 -21.45
CA SER A 372 16.64 25.79 -22.73
C SER A 372 15.42 24.91 -23.04
N TRP A 373 14.79 24.35 -22.03
CA TRP A 373 13.59 23.54 -22.23
C TRP A 373 12.42 24.37 -22.78
N PHE A 374 12.24 25.59 -22.29
CA PHE A 374 11.21 26.51 -22.80
C PHE A 374 11.58 27.14 -24.16
N ALA A 375 12.87 27.26 -24.48
CA ALA A 375 13.32 27.78 -25.77
C ALA A 375 13.11 26.78 -26.93
N GLU A 376 13.16 25.49 -26.66
CA GLU A 376 12.88 24.45 -27.67
C GLU A 376 11.39 24.40 -28.06
N ASP A 377 10.50 25.01 -27.27
CA ASP A 377 9.05 25.01 -27.52
C ASP A 377 8.55 26.23 -28.34
N GLU A 378 9.38 27.26 -28.53
CA GLU A 378 9.04 28.40 -29.37
C GLU A 378 8.89 28.05 -30.87
N ASP A 379 9.34 26.84 -31.28
CA ASP A 379 9.16 26.29 -32.64
C ASP A 379 7.79 25.59 -32.87
N GLY A 380 6.82 25.73 -31.94
CA GLY A 380 5.41 25.38 -32.14
C GLY A 380 5.00 23.94 -31.83
N SER A 381 5.82 23.18 -31.12
CA SER A 381 5.41 21.91 -30.53
C SER A 381 4.85 22.16 -29.12
N ASN A 382 3.54 22.19 -28.98
CA ASN A 382 2.85 22.41 -27.70
C ASN A 382 3.35 21.45 -26.62
N PHE A 383 3.63 21.94 -25.38
CA PHE A 383 3.77 21.18 -24.13
C PHE A 383 2.46 20.44 -23.80
N THR A 384 2.03 19.57 -24.66
CA THR A 384 0.75 18.84 -24.55
C THR A 384 0.93 17.42 -24.01
N ILE A 385 2.16 16.97 -23.78
CA ILE A 385 2.42 15.58 -23.37
C ILE A 385 2.89 15.55 -21.92
N ALA A 386 2.06 14.99 -21.03
CA ALA A 386 2.36 14.80 -19.61
C ALA A 386 3.73 14.15 -19.35
N ASP A 387 4.20 13.29 -20.25
CA ASP A 387 5.48 12.61 -20.15
C ASP A 387 6.68 13.56 -20.28
N GLN A 388 6.57 14.62 -21.10
CA GLN A 388 7.62 15.64 -21.27
C GLN A 388 7.75 16.51 -20.02
N ILE A 389 6.64 16.94 -19.42
CA ILE A 389 6.63 17.70 -18.16
C ILE A 389 7.27 16.87 -17.05
N LEU A 390 6.91 15.60 -16.96
CA LEU A 390 7.45 14.70 -15.94
C LEU A 390 8.96 14.50 -16.11
N GLU A 391 9.43 14.32 -17.34
CA GLU A 391 10.86 14.19 -17.64
C GLU A 391 11.61 15.45 -17.23
N MET A 392 11.11 16.63 -17.57
CA MET A 392 11.70 17.92 -17.20
C MET A 392 11.83 18.07 -15.68
N VAL A 393 10.77 17.77 -14.93
CA VAL A 393 10.80 17.84 -13.46
C VAL A 393 11.81 16.84 -12.89
N ILE A 394 11.90 15.63 -13.43
CA ILE A 394 12.91 14.64 -13.03
C ILE A 394 14.33 15.16 -13.28
N ARG A 395 14.59 15.78 -14.44
CA ARG A 395 15.88 16.35 -14.80
C ARG A 395 16.26 17.50 -13.87
N CYS A 396 15.31 18.42 -13.61
CA CYS A 396 15.51 19.52 -12.65
C CYS A 396 15.83 19.01 -11.25
N ARG A 397 15.14 17.98 -10.78
CA ARG A 397 15.43 17.34 -9.49
C ARG A 397 16.82 16.69 -9.46
N GLN A 398 17.24 16.05 -10.53
CA GLN A 398 18.59 15.48 -10.61
C GLN A 398 19.65 16.58 -10.59
N MET A 399 19.45 17.67 -11.32
CA MET A 399 20.37 18.80 -11.38
C MET A 399 20.44 19.60 -10.06
N ALA A 400 19.36 19.68 -9.30
CA ALA A 400 19.36 20.23 -7.94
C ALA A 400 20.31 19.47 -7.00
N ASN A 401 20.62 18.20 -7.30
CA ASN A 401 21.50 17.34 -6.51
C ASN A 401 22.95 17.31 -7.01
N GLY A 402 23.25 17.81 -8.23
CA GLY A 402 24.62 17.87 -8.78
C GLY A 402 24.64 17.98 -10.29
N ALA A 403 25.83 17.92 -10.88
CA ALA A 403 26.01 17.98 -12.33
C ALA A 403 25.59 16.65 -13.00
N LEU A 404 24.78 16.73 -14.05
CA LEU A 404 24.34 15.56 -14.79
C LEU A 404 25.49 14.96 -15.61
N VAL A 405 25.58 13.64 -15.59
CA VAL A 405 26.45 12.85 -16.47
C VAL A 405 25.58 12.23 -17.56
N VAL A 406 25.80 12.62 -18.80
CA VAL A 406 25.06 12.12 -19.96
C VAL A 406 25.94 11.21 -20.81
N ASN A 407 25.35 10.17 -21.38
CA ASN A 407 26.03 9.30 -22.35
C ASN A 407 25.98 9.91 -23.78
N GLY A 408 26.59 9.23 -24.75
CA GLY A 408 26.64 9.68 -26.14
C GLY A 408 25.27 9.77 -26.85
N SER A 409 24.21 9.20 -26.27
CA SER A 409 22.82 9.30 -26.75
C SER A 409 22.00 10.39 -26.04
N GLY A 410 22.63 11.21 -25.16
CA GLY A 410 21.94 12.26 -24.40
C GLY A 410 21.17 11.75 -23.16
N GLU A 411 21.25 10.46 -22.83
CA GLU A 411 20.62 9.91 -21.65
C GLU A 411 21.42 10.22 -20.38
N VAL A 412 20.74 10.65 -19.29
CA VAL A 412 21.40 10.84 -17.99
C VAL A 412 21.73 9.49 -17.39
N VAL A 413 23.00 9.20 -17.23
CA VAL A 413 23.53 7.95 -16.65
C VAL A 413 23.95 8.11 -15.19
N GLY A 414 24.16 9.36 -14.72
CA GLY A 414 24.58 9.63 -13.35
C GLY A 414 24.48 11.10 -12.96
N VAL A 415 24.81 11.36 -11.71
CA VAL A 415 24.98 12.73 -11.14
C VAL A 415 26.33 12.76 -10.44
N ARG A 416 27.09 13.84 -10.60
CA ARG A 416 28.41 14.03 -10.00
C ARG A 416 28.58 15.38 -9.31
N ALA A 417 29.61 15.50 -8.51
CA ALA A 417 30.05 16.79 -7.97
C ALA A 417 30.40 17.80 -9.09
N PRO A 418 30.29 19.11 -8.87
CA PRO A 418 30.01 19.74 -7.60
C PRO A 418 28.53 19.65 -7.19
N SER A 419 28.28 19.51 -5.88
CA SER A 419 26.95 19.49 -5.28
C SER A 419 27.00 20.13 -3.89
N THR A 420 26.28 21.20 -3.69
CA THR A 420 26.18 21.84 -2.37
C THR A 420 25.42 21.00 -1.37
N LYS A 421 24.41 20.23 -1.84
CA LYS A 421 23.72 19.26 -0.98
C LYS A 421 24.66 18.13 -0.50
N LEU A 422 25.59 17.69 -1.35
CA LEU A 422 26.57 16.68 -0.96
C LEU A 422 27.54 17.22 0.11
N ASN A 423 27.92 18.50 0.02
CA ASN A 423 28.74 19.13 1.05
C ASN A 423 27.97 19.26 2.38
N ALA A 424 26.71 19.71 2.34
CA ALA A 424 25.85 19.76 3.52
C ALA A 424 25.62 18.36 4.14
N LEU A 425 25.44 17.34 3.30
CA LEU A 425 25.35 15.95 3.76
C LEU A 425 26.64 15.53 4.48
N ALA A 426 27.80 15.83 3.90
CA ALA A 426 29.09 15.46 4.49
C ALA A 426 29.34 16.14 5.84
N GLU A 427 28.94 17.40 6.00
CA GLU A 427 29.01 18.11 7.28
C GLU A 427 28.12 17.43 8.34
N ILE A 428 26.84 17.13 7.98
CA ILE A 428 25.90 16.50 8.90
C ILE A 428 26.36 15.10 9.31
N VAL A 429 26.86 14.31 8.37
CA VAL A 429 27.34 12.95 8.64
C VAL A 429 28.66 13.00 9.43
N GLY A 430 29.53 13.97 9.14
CA GLY A 430 30.79 14.17 9.88
C GLY A 430 30.58 14.53 11.36
N ASP A 431 29.48 15.21 11.67
CA ASP A 431 29.10 15.56 13.05
C ASP A 431 28.35 14.42 13.77
N ALA A 432 27.91 13.39 13.02
CA ALA A 432 27.17 12.29 13.60
C ALA A 432 28.10 11.28 14.29
N SER A 433 27.76 10.90 15.52
CA SER A 433 28.49 9.88 16.31
C SER A 433 27.74 8.53 16.33
N CYS A 434 26.83 8.30 15.39
CA CYS A 434 25.94 7.14 15.31
C CYS A 434 25.80 6.65 13.86
N PRO A 435 25.37 5.41 13.64
CA PRO A 435 25.09 4.90 12.30
C PRO A 435 24.02 5.72 11.58
N VAL A 436 24.25 6.04 10.30
CA VAL A 436 23.42 6.93 9.50
C VAL A 436 22.78 6.18 8.34
N VAL A 437 21.46 6.37 8.15
CA VAL A 437 20.75 5.91 6.95
C VAL A 437 20.47 7.11 6.04
N ILE A 438 20.90 7.02 4.78
CA ILE A 438 20.72 8.07 3.78
C ILE A 438 19.76 7.55 2.70
N TYR A 439 18.62 8.23 2.54
CA TYR A 439 17.65 7.91 1.50
C TYR A 439 17.77 8.83 0.28
N THR A 440 17.68 8.20 -0.90
CA THR A 440 17.58 8.89 -2.20
C THR A 440 16.40 8.34 -2.99
N GLU A 441 15.82 9.15 -3.87
CA GLU A 441 14.80 8.68 -4.83
C GLU A 441 15.45 7.97 -6.02
N HIS A 442 16.62 8.48 -6.46
CA HIS A 442 17.30 7.99 -7.66
C HIS A 442 18.63 7.32 -7.32
N GLU A 443 18.78 6.07 -7.74
CA GLU A 443 20.02 5.30 -7.60
C GLU A 443 21.24 5.97 -8.28
N LYS A 444 20.99 6.80 -9.29
CA LYS A 444 22.03 7.58 -9.99
C LYS A 444 22.81 8.55 -9.10
N LEU A 445 22.33 8.81 -7.89
CA LEU A 445 22.99 9.63 -6.86
C LEU A 445 23.98 8.82 -5.99
N HIS A 446 23.80 7.49 -5.92
CA HIS A 446 24.58 6.64 -5.03
C HIS A 446 26.08 6.72 -5.23
N PRO A 447 26.62 6.64 -6.47
CA PRO A 447 28.07 6.69 -6.67
C PRO A 447 28.72 7.94 -6.11
N MET A 448 28.05 9.09 -6.25
CA MET A 448 28.55 10.38 -5.74
C MET A 448 28.53 10.42 -4.21
N ILE A 449 27.46 9.92 -3.58
CA ILE A 449 27.32 9.89 -2.12
C ILE A 449 28.33 8.90 -1.52
N ILE A 450 28.41 7.68 -2.06
CA ILE A 450 29.32 6.63 -1.60
C ILE A 450 30.76 7.14 -1.63
N SER A 451 31.22 7.64 -2.79
CA SER A 451 32.58 8.16 -2.95
C SER A 451 32.90 9.27 -1.96
N LYS A 452 31.91 10.13 -1.63
CA LYS A 452 32.10 11.19 -0.64
C LYS A 452 32.21 10.63 0.78
N MET A 453 31.37 9.67 1.16
CA MET A 453 31.41 9.05 2.49
C MET A 453 32.69 8.23 2.69
N GLU A 454 33.09 7.45 1.67
CA GLU A 454 34.37 6.70 1.70
C GLU A 454 35.58 7.62 1.78
N SER A 455 35.53 8.82 1.16
CA SER A 455 36.60 9.82 1.29
C SER A 455 36.73 10.43 2.71
N MET A 456 35.76 10.16 3.58
CA MET A 456 35.74 10.51 4.99
C MET A 456 36.08 9.32 5.91
N ASP A 457 36.64 8.24 5.33
CA ASP A 457 36.99 6.98 6.01
C ASP A 457 35.80 6.27 6.66
N LEU A 458 34.57 6.46 6.12
CA LEU A 458 33.36 5.82 6.60
C LEU A 458 33.10 4.51 5.86
N ARG A 459 32.65 3.48 6.59
CA ARG A 459 32.24 2.17 6.04
C ARG A 459 30.83 2.27 5.48
N VAL A 460 30.67 2.09 4.17
CA VAL A 460 29.41 2.35 3.46
C VAL A 460 28.80 1.09 2.92
N GLY A 461 27.50 0.86 3.21
CA GLY A 461 26.67 -0.15 2.59
C GLY A 461 25.64 0.47 1.64
N VAL A 462 25.06 -0.36 0.75
CA VAL A 462 24.11 0.09 -0.28
C VAL A 462 22.89 -0.79 -0.37
N LEU A 463 21.69 -0.21 -0.34
CA LEU A 463 20.43 -0.91 -0.62
C LEU A 463 19.72 -0.28 -1.82
N SER A 464 19.72 -0.99 -2.94
CA SER A 464 18.99 -0.59 -4.15
C SER A 464 18.39 -1.79 -4.87
N GLY A 465 17.49 -1.53 -5.82
CA GLY A 465 16.84 -2.59 -6.59
C GLY A 465 17.78 -3.43 -7.49
N LYS A 466 19.00 -2.94 -7.73
CA LYS A 466 20.01 -3.65 -8.55
C LYS A 466 20.93 -4.54 -7.74
N ILE A 467 20.97 -4.37 -6.43
CA ILE A 467 21.85 -5.18 -5.57
C ILE A 467 21.24 -6.59 -5.41
N PRO A 468 22.03 -7.67 -5.61
CA PRO A 468 21.58 -9.04 -5.35
C PRO A 468 21.05 -9.22 -3.92
N ASP A 469 20.05 -10.08 -3.75
CA ASP A 469 19.40 -10.27 -2.45
C ASP A 469 20.36 -10.76 -1.35
N GLU A 470 21.32 -11.63 -1.68
CA GLU A 470 22.35 -12.10 -0.74
C GLU A 470 23.21 -10.94 -0.20
N MET A 471 23.62 -10.04 -1.11
CA MET A 471 24.42 -8.87 -0.73
C MET A 471 23.60 -7.88 0.10
N ARG A 472 22.31 -7.70 -0.21
CA ARG A 472 21.40 -6.86 0.59
C ARG A 472 21.27 -7.38 2.01
N THR A 473 21.09 -8.68 2.17
CA THR A 473 20.99 -9.33 3.49
C THR A 473 22.29 -9.14 4.28
N ALA A 474 23.44 -9.29 3.63
CA ALA A 474 24.74 -9.06 4.26
C ALA A 474 24.89 -7.60 4.74
N TRP A 475 24.56 -6.60 3.89
CA TRP A 475 24.69 -5.18 4.26
C TRP A 475 23.72 -4.78 5.40
N ILE A 476 22.50 -5.35 5.43
CA ILE A 476 21.56 -5.12 6.53
C ILE A 476 22.14 -5.69 7.84
N LYS A 477 22.66 -6.91 7.79
CA LYS A 477 23.28 -7.55 8.94
C LYS A 477 24.50 -6.75 9.43
N ASP A 478 25.37 -6.35 8.51
CA ASP A 478 26.57 -5.55 8.84
C ASP A 478 26.19 -4.20 9.46
N PHE A 479 25.11 -3.57 8.99
CA PHE A 479 24.61 -2.32 9.57
C PHE A 479 24.05 -2.54 10.98
N GLN A 480 23.28 -3.60 11.20
CA GLN A 480 22.70 -3.92 12.50
C GLN A 480 23.76 -4.33 13.55
N GLU A 481 24.92 -4.82 13.11
CA GLU A 481 26.02 -5.25 13.97
C GLU A 481 27.17 -4.21 14.07
N ASP A 482 26.90 -2.93 13.79
CA ASP A 482 27.86 -1.80 13.85
C ASP A 482 29.10 -1.97 12.95
N ARG A 483 29.01 -2.78 11.90
CA ARG A 483 30.10 -2.95 10.93
C ARG A 483 30.07 -1.92 9.81
N LEU A 484 28.98 -1.14 9.71
CA LEU A 484 28.82 -0.03 8.77
C LEU A 484 28.47 1.25 9.52
N ASP A 485 29.06 2.36 9.06
CA ASP A 485 28.78 3.69 9.58
C ASP A 485 27.64 4.36 8.81
N VAL A 486 27.54 4.07 7.52
CA VAL A 486 26.54 4.67 6.61
C VAL A 486 25.87 3.60 5.75
N LEU A 487 24.56 3.67 5.63
CA LEU A 487 23.78 2.85 4.71
C LEU A 487 23.05 3.76 3.71
N VAL A 488 23.43 3.69 2.43
CA VAL A 488 22.81 4.47 1.34
C VAL A 488 21.71 3.65 0.68
N CYS A 489 20.47 4.15 0.71
CA CYS A 489 19.29 3.42 0.29
C CYS A 489 18.51 4.18 -0.79
N THR A 490 17.98 3.47 -1.81
CA THR A 490 16.84 4.03 -2.53
C THR A 490 15.60 3.91 -1.66
N THR A 491 14.76 4.96 -1.65
CA THR A 491 13.52 4.99 -0.86
C THR A 491 12.62 3.79 -1.18
N GLY A 492 12.53 3.40 -2.46
CA GLY A 492 11.76 2.24 -2.90
C GLY A 492 12.31 0.90 -2.39
N ALA A 493 13.63 0.69 -2.42
CA ALA A 493 14.24 -0.58 -2.01
C ALA A 493 14.19 -0.80 -0.50
N ALA A 494 14.34 0.27 0.29
CA ALA A 494 14.31 0.18 1.74
C ALA A 494 12.91 0.37 2.34
N SER A 495 11.90 0.75 1.54
CA SER A 495 10.51 0.78 2.01
C SER A 495 9.92 -0.61 2.25
N GLU A 496 10.55 -1.69 1.75
CA GLU A 496 10.05 -3.05 1.80
C GLU A 496 10.74 -3.89 2.89
N SER A 497 10.03 -4.19 3.97
CA SER A 497 10.31 -5.26 4.97
C SER A 497 11.71 -5.33 5.59
N VAL A 498 12.51 -4.25 5.51
CA VAL A 498 13.84 -4.15 6.11
C VAL A 498 13.72 -3.60 7.53
N THR A 499 14.55 -4.07 8.48
CA THR A 499 14.69 -3.51 9.83
C THR A 499 16.03 -2.81 9.95
N LEU A 500 16.03 -1.54 10.36
CA LEU A 500 17.23 -0.69 10.49
C LEU A 500 17.25 0.03 11.84
N THR A 501 16.96 -0.71 12.92
CA THR A 501 16.81 -0.15 14.28
C THR A 501 18.12 0.36 14.87
N ASN A 502 19.27 -0.03 14.31
CA ASN A 502 20.58 0.48 14.69
C ASN A 502 20.85 1.92 14.20
N ALA A 503 20.00 2.47 13.33
CA ALA A 503 20.16 3.84 12.84
C ALA A 503 19.96 4.86 13.96
N GLY A 504 20.95 5.71 14.19
CA GLY A 504 20.86 6.85 15.10
C GLY A 504 20.46 8.16 14.40
N LEU A 505 20.59 8.22 13.07
CA LEU A 505 20.22 9.38 12.25
C LEU A 505 19.66 8.93 10.89
N LEU A 506 18.58 9.57 10.48
CA LEU A 506 17.95 9.36 9.18
C LEU A 506 18.04 10.63 8.33
N ILE A 507 18.58 10.52 7.12
CA ILE A 507 18.73 11.66 6.20
C ILE A 507 18.02 11.34 4.87
N PHE A 508 17.05 12.16 4.48
CA PHE A 508 16.55 12.20 3.11
C PHE A 508 17.41 13.19 2.31
N PHE A 509 18.38 12.67 1.57
CA PHE A 509 19.17 13.45 0.64
C PHE A 509 18.31 13.97 -0.50
N GLN A 510 17.35 13.17 -0.92
CA GLN A 510 16.30 13.54 -1.86
C GLN A 510 14.98 12.93 -1.39
N GLU A 511 13.95 13.75 -1.23
CA GLU A 511 12.61 13.28 -0.85
C GLU A 511 11.99 12.43 -1.97
N SER A 512 11.22 11.41 -1.59
CA SER A 512 10.41 10.67 -2.56
C SER A 512 9.18 11.47 -2.97
N TRP A 513 8.69 11.20 -4.19
CA TRP A 513 7.39 11.64 -4.66
C TRP A 513 6.23 10.99 -3.90
N SER A 514 6.50 9.97 -3.15
CA SER A 514 5.51 9.19 -2.41
C SER A 514 5.66 9.43 -0.91
N LEU A 515 4.71 10.15 -0.33
CA LEU A 515 4.60 10.29 1.12
C LEU A 515 4.54 8.90 1.80
N LEU A 516 3.90 7.94 1.15
CA LEU A 516 3.86 6.54 1.58
C LEU A 516 5.27 5.97 1.75
N GLN A 517 6.12 6.08 0.72
CA GLN A 517 7.48 5.54 0.79
C GLN A 517 8.32 6.23 1.87
N MET A 518 8.15 7.54 2.05
CA MET A 518 8.84 8.27 3.13
C MET A 518 8.37 7.81 4.53
N THR A 519 7.07 7.60 4.70
CA THR A 519 6.49 7.08 5.95
C THR A 519 6.99 5.66 6.23
N GLN A 520 7.02 4.80 5.21
CA GLN A 520 7.55 3.46 5.32
C GLN A 520 9.05 3.47 5.67
N ALA A 521 9.85 4.31 5.00
CA ALA A 521 11.27 4.46 5.26
C ALA A 521 11.55 4.87 6.72
N ARG A 522 10.80 5.83 7.27
CA ARG A 522 10.87 6.19 8.70
C ARG A 522 10.50 5.02 9.61
N GLY A 523 9.47 4.26 9.26
CA GLY A 523 9.05 3.07 10.00
C GLY A 523 10.01 1.88 9.95
N ARG A 524 11.11 1.96 9.20
CA ARG A 524 12.20 0.96 9.20
C ARG A 524 13.23 1.21 10.29
N VAL A 525 13.44 2.46 10.64
CA VAL A 525 14.36 2.87 11.71
C VAL A 525 13.65 2.97 13.07
N ARG A 526 12.37 3.34 13.10
CA ARG A 526 11.53 3.39 14.29
C ARG A 526 10.59 2.20 14.33
N ARG A 527 10.97 1.17 15.06
CA ARG A 527 10.27 -0.11 15.13
C ARG A 527 10.30 -0.66 16.55
N ILE A 528 9.46 -1.65 16.87
CA ILE A 528 9.58 -2.40 18.14
C ILE A 528 11.02 -2.95 18.24
N GLY A 529 11.70 -2.63 19.33
CA GLY A 529 13.13 -2.90 19.53
C GLY A 529 14.06 -1.71 19.28
N SER A 530 13.54 -0.54 18.83
CA SER A 530 14.33 0.69 18.78
C SER A 530 14.51 1.26 20.20
N GLU A 531 15.74 1.60 20.57
CA GLU A 531 16.09 2.08 21.92
C GLU A 531 15.99 3.60 22.06
N SER A 532 16.06 4.34 20.96
CA SER A 532 16.08 5.81 20.97
C SER A 532 15.27 6.42 19.83
N SER A 533 14.84 7.67 20.03
CA SER A 533 14.22 8.47 18.96
C SER A 533 15.25 8.80 17.89
N VAL A 534 14.94 8.52 16.64
CA VAL A 534 15.84 8.75 15.49
C VAL A 534 15.51 10.10 14.86
N PRO A 535 16.40 11.10 14.96
CA PRO A 535 16.24 12.36 14.25
C PRO A 535 16.16 12.13 12.74
N THR A 536 15.27 12.87 12.09
CA THR A 536 15.13 12.84 10.63
C THR A 536 15.49 14.20 10.06
N ILE A 537 16.42 14.23 9.11
CA ILE A 537 16.84 15.42 8.38
C ILE A 537 16.42 15.27 6.92
N VAL A 538 15.89 16.35 6.35
CA VAL A 538 15.51 16.44 4.94
C VAL A 538 16.30 17.57 4.29
N LEU A 539 17.08 17.26 3.25
CA LEU A 539 17.84 18.25 2.50
C LEU A 539 17.02 18.74 1.30
N ARG A 540 16.77 20.05 1.21
CA ARG A 540 16.08 20.69 0.09
C ARG A 540 16.95 21.77 -0.54
N ALA A 541 17.08 21.74 -1.87
CA ALA A 541 17.72 22.81 -2.61
C ALA A 541 16.77 24.00 -2.73
N GLU A 542 17.22 25.19 -2.22
CA GLU A 542 16.45 26.44 -2.30
C GLU A 542 16.24 26.87 -3.74
N ASP A 543 15.13 27.53 -4.02
CA ASP A 543 14.72 28.07 -5.32
C ASP A 543 14.84 27.04 -6.45
N THR A 544 14.40 25.83 -6.17
CA THR A 544 14.32 24.73 -7.14
C THR A 544 12.97 24.01 -7.04
N VAL A 545 12.72 23.14 -7.97
CA VAL A 545 11.52 22.29 -7.97
C VAL A 545 11.35 21.49 -6.66
N GLU A 546 12.42 21.25 -5.89
CA GLU A 546 12.33 20.51 -4.62
C GLU A 546 11.52 21.23 -3.55
N MET A 547 11.47 22.58 -3.57
CA MET A 547 10.70 23.35 -2.59
C MET A 547 9.20 23.13 -2.70
N ARG A 548 8.69 22.85 -3.89
CA ARG A 548 7.25 22.72 -4.15
C ARG A 548 6.75 21.29 -4.32
N VAL A 549 7.67 20.39 -4.66
CA VAL A 549 7.33 18.98 -4.86
C VAL A 549 6.75 18.37 -3.58
N ALA A 550 7.23 18.78 -2.42
CA ALA A 550 6.77 18.26 -1.13
C ALA A 550 5.32 18.66 -0.77
N ASP A 551 4.90 19.86 -1.18
CA ASP A 551 3.60 20.41 -0.79
C ASP A 551 2.45 19.95 -1.71
N ARG A 552 2.76 19.63 -2.97
CA ARG A 552 1.75 19.37 -4.02
C ARG A 552 1.63 17.92 -4.50
N LEU A 553 2.51 17.02 -4.07
CA LEU A 553 2.56 15.65 -4.60
C LEU A 553 1.65 14.64 -3.89
N SER A 554 0.56 15.06 -3.30
CA SER A 554 -0.49 14.16 -2.82
C SER A 554 -1.14 13.35 -3.96
N SER A 555 -1.10 13.82 -5.21
CA SER A 555 -1.40 13.00 -6.39
C SER A 555 -0.64 13.49 -7.63
N LYS A 556 0.06 12.57 -8.29
CA LYS A 556 0.80 12.80 -9.54
C LYS A 556 -0.12 13.26 -10.69
N ALA A 557 -1.36 12.80 -10.69
CA ALA A 557 -2.36 13.17 -11.70
C ALA A 557 -2.85 14.61 -11.51
N ALA A 558 -3.18 15.04 -10.28
CA ALA A 558 -3.58 16.43 -10.02
C ALA A 558 -2.44 17.41 -10.28
N PHE A 559 -1.19 17.01 -10.03
CA PHE A 559 -0.01 17.77 -10.38
C PHE A 559 0.10 18.00 -11.90
N LEU A 560 -0.07 16.94 -12.70
CA LEU A 560 0.01 17.04 -14.16
C LEU A 560 -1.15 17.86 -14.74
N ASP A 561 -2.37 17.66 -14.23
CA ASP A 561 -3.55 18.41 -14.68
C ASP A 561 -3.43 19.93 -14.39
N GLU A 562 -2.76 20.32 -13.29
CA GLU A 562 -2.54 21.74 -12.94
C GLU A 562 -1.59 22.45 -13.92
N PHE A 563 -0.65 21.73 -14.53
CA PHE A 563 0.39 22.31 -15.38
C PHE A 563 0.21 22.06 -16.88
N LEU A 564 -0.64 21.11 -17.27
CA LEU A 564 -0.99 20.88 -18.68
C LEU A 564 -1.63 22.12 -19.29
N GLY A 565 -0.95 22.74 -20.27
CA GLY A 565 -1.41 23.97 -20.93
C GLY A 565 -1.13 25.28 -20.18
N HIS A 566 -0.37 25.25 -19.07
CA HIS A 566 -0.03 26.45 -18.29
C HIS A 566 1.50 26.59 -18.14
N GLU A 567 2.16 27.07 -19.22
CA GLU A 567 3.61 27.22 -19.28
C GLU A 567 4.18 28.13 -18.18
N ASP A 568 3.54 29.27 -17.91
CA ASP A 568 3.99 30.20 -16.87
C ASP A 568 3.99 29.58 -15.48
N LYS A 569 2.94 28.84 -15.11
CA LYS A 569 2.86 28.12 -13.83
C LYS A 569 3.93 27.04 -13.70
N LEU A 570 4.22 26.34 -14.81
CA LEU A 570 5.27 25.35 -14.83
C LEU A 570 6.65 25.98 -14.68
N ARG A 571 6.90 27.11 -15.32
CA ARG A 571 8.14 27.88 -15.21
C ARG A 571 8.37 28.36 -13.76
N ASP A 572 7.33 28.88 -13.11
CA ASP A 572 7.37 29.32 -11.72
C ASP A 572 7.61 28.15 -10.75
N LEU A 573 6.97 26.99 -10.99
CA LEU A 573 7.25 25.77 -10.26
C LEU A 573 8.73 25.38 -10.32
N LEU A 574 9.31 25.38 -11.53
CA LEU A 574 10.69 24.95 -11.73
C LEU A 574 11.69 25.93 -11.15
N LYS A 575 11.39 27.23 -11.17
CA LYS A 575 12.21 28.28 -10.54
C LYS A 575 12.04 28.37 -9.02
N GLY A 576 11.10 27.63 -8.45
CA GLY A 576 10.83 27.63 -7.01
C GLY A 576 10.18 28.93 -6.50
N VAL A 577 9.56 29.71 -7.40
CA VAL A 577 8.85 30.94 -7.03
C VAL A 577 7.62 30.59 -6.20
N VAL A 578 7.52 31.14 -5.00
CA VAL A 578 6.36 30.99 -4.13
C VAL A 578 5.38 32.09 -4.47
N ASP A 579 4.16 31.78 -4.94
CA ASP A 579 3.08 32.75 -4.94
C ASP A 579 2.74 33.06 -3.48
N GLU A 580 2.79 34.32 -3.09
CA GLU A 580 2.39 34.82 -1.77
C GLU A 580 0.90 34.64 -1.50
#